data_e1c812a8559aaa6ab2796dabbb334c3c
#
_entry.id   e1c812a8559aaa6ab2796dabbb334c3c
#
_cell.length_a   1.000
_cell.length_b   1.000
_cell.length_c   1.000
_cell.angle_alpha   90.00
_cell.angle_beta   90.00
_cell.angle_gamma   90.00
#
_symmetry.space_group_name_H-M   'P 1'
#
loop_
_entity.id
_entity.type
_entity.pdbx_description
1 polymer ?
#
loop_
_entity_poly.entity_id
_entity_poly.type
_entity_poly.pdbx_seq_one_letter_code
_entity_poly.pdbx_strand_id
1 'polypeptide(L)'
;PIPLVPDEGFDYNQSYEDLELPRNTYDECVDYIAKEMVLAAQGLPLKRDQLSITRPTRGAALATRALAMLYAASPLMNGNDDAYAQQMTNRDGKRLLNPVYDNSKWAKAAAACKDVMGLGVYHIYTADFRSTHSIAFPATIAPPIHPEYSYKNFPEGWQNIDPFESYRSLFNGQVTAMDNPELIFTRGKNISGERI
;
A
#
# COMPACT_ATOMS: atom_id res chain seq x y z
N PRO A 1 -6.77 15.93 -5.48
CA PRO A 1 -7.74 16.90 -4.96
C PRO A 1 -9.12 16.71 -5.60
N ILE A 2 -10.11 16.35 -4.80
CA ILE A 2 -11.53 16.16 -5.17
C ILE A 2 -12.40 16.85 -4.13
N PRO A 3 -13.66 17.17 -4.44
CA PRO A 3 -14.61 17.56 -3.40
C PRO A 3 -14.85 16.40 -2.43
N LEU A 4 -14.85 16.67 -1.13
CA LEU A 4 -15.29 15.71 -0.12
C LEU A 4 -16.79 15.97 0.13
N VAL A 5 -17.59 14.99 -0.21
CA VAL A 5 -19.05 15.06 -0.05
C VAL A 5 -19.39 14.83 1.42
N PRO A 6 -20.29 15.64 2.02
CA PRO A 6 -20.79 15.40 3.38
C PRO A 6 -21.48 14.04 3.51
N ASP A 7 -21.40 13.42 4.69
CA ASP A 7 -22.00 12.11 4.96
C ASP A 7 -23.53 12.13 4.84
N GLU A 8 -24.17 13.29 5.12
CA GLU A 8 -25.60 13.51 4.99
C GLU A 8 -26.08 13.55 3.54
N GLY A 9 -25.13 13.65 2.58
CA GLY A 9 -25.42 13.82 1.16
C GLY A 9 -25.91 15.24 0.83
N PHE A 10 -26.61 15.37 -0.30
CA PHE A 10 -27.13 16.65 -0.79
C PHE A 10 -28.65 16.68 -0.74
N ASP A 11 -29.21 17.85 -0.36
CA ASP A 11 -30.60 18.16 -0.62
C ASP A 11 -30.77 18.66 -2.08
N TYR A 12 -31.27 17.79 -2.93
CA TYR A 12 -31.47 18.09 -4.36
C TYR A 12 -32.55 19.16 -4.65
N ASN A 13 -33.21 19.66 -3.63
CA ASN A 13 -34.12 20.82 -3.78
C ASN A 13 -33.39 22.16 -3.69
N GLN A 14 -32.11 22.16 -3.35
CA GLN A 14 -31.26 23.36 -3.32
C GLN A 14 -30.93 23.87 -4.72
N SER A 15 -30.48 25.11 -4.82
CA SER A 15 -30.01 25.69 -6.07
C SER A 15 -28.75 24.96 -6.57
N TYR A 16 -28.50 24.99 -7.87
CA TYR A 16 -27.29 24.40 -8.45
C TYR A 16 -26.01 25.00 -7.85
N GLU A 17 -26.02 26.28 -7.55
CA GLU A 17 -24.91 26.99 -6.93
C GLU A 17 -24.61 26.49 -5.51
N ASP A 18 -25.65 26.14 -4.75
CA ASP A 18 -25.50 25.59 -3.39
C ASP A 18 -24.96 24.13 -3.39
N LEU A 19 -25.15 23.41 -4.51
CA LEU A 19 -24.66 22.07 -4.70
C LEU A 19 -23.20 22.01 -5.22
N GLU A 20 -22.65 23.15 -5.70
CA GLU A 20 -21.29 23.22 -6.22
C GLU A 20 -20.26 23.23 -5.07
N LEU A 21 -19.66 22.07 -4.78
CA LEU A 21 -18.59 21.97 -3.81
C LEU A 21 -17.21 22.24 -4.44
N PRO A 22 -16.39 23.13 -3.85
CA PRO A 22 -15.01 23.30 -4.27
C PRO A 22 -14.19 22.04 -3.97
N ARG A 23 -13.12 21.82 -4.73
CA ARG A 23 -12.19 20.74 -4.45
C ARG A 23 -11.47 20.98 -3.11
N ASN A 24 -11.32 19.95 -2.34
CA ASN A 24 -10.44 19.94 -1.17
C ASN A 24 -8.98 19.88 -1.59
N THR A 25 -8.07 20.34 -0.73
CA THR A 25 -6.64 20.19 -0.95
C THR A 25 -6.25 18.71 -0.98
N TYR A 26 -5.08 18.42 -1.52
CA TYR A 26 -4.54 17.05 -1.49
C TYR A 26 -4.38 16.54 -0.06
N ASP A 27 -3.88 17.39 0.83
CA ASP A 27 -3.68 17.03 2.24
C ASP A 27 -5.02 16.75 2.95
N GLU A 28 -6.05 17.58 2.75
CA GLU A 28 -7.39 17.33 3.28
C GLU A 28 -7.96 15.98 2.80
N CYS A 29 -7.76 15.64 1.52
CA CYS A 29 -8.20 14.34 0.99
C CYS A 29 -7.43 13.16 1.61
N VAL A 30 -6.12 13.31 1.82
CA VAL A 30 -5.29 12.27 2.46
C VAL A 30 -5.68 12.10 3.93
N ASP A 31 -5.91 13.18 4.65
CA ASP A 31 -6.34 13.13 6.05
C ASP A 31 -7.71 12.45 6.19
N TYR A 32 -8.63 12.73 5.27
CA TYR A 32 -9.92 12.04 5.19
C TYR A 32 -9.74 10.54 4.98
N ILE A 33 -8.98 10.13 3.94
CA ILE A 33 -8.68 8.71 3.67
C ILE A 33 -8.04 8.07 4.90
N ALA A 34 -7.06 8.72 5.51
CA ALA A 34 -6.35 8.18 6.66
C ALA A 34 -7.27 7.93 7.86
N LYS A 35 -8.19 8.84 8.12
CA LYS A 35 -9.21 8.73 9.18
C LYS A 35 -10.19 7.60 8.90
N GLU A 36 -10.77 7.56 7.70
CA GLU A 36 -11.73 6.53 7.30
C GLU A 36 -11.12 5.13 7.32
N MET A 37 -9.87 4.98 6.91
CA MET A 37 -9.18 3.69 6.95
C MET A 37 -8.92 3.20 8.39
N VAL A 38 -8.69 4.10 9.34
CA VAL A 38 -8.59 3.73 10.77
C VAL A 38 -9.93 3.25 11.29
N LEU A 39 -11.02 3.96 10.99
CA LEU A 39 -12.38 3.56 11.38
C LEU A 39 -12.74 2.20 10.77
N ALA A 40 -12.48 2.00 9.48
CA ALA A 40 -12.70 0.73 8.81
C ALA A 40 -11.88 -0.41 9.46
N ALA A 41 -10.62 -0.17 9.81
CA ALA A 41 -9.76 -1.15 10.44
C ALA A 41 -10.29 -1.67 11.78
N GLN A 42 -11.04 -0.86 12.52
CA GLN A 42 -11.64 -1.26 13.82
C GLN A 42 -12.69 -2.37 13.65
N GLY A 43 -13.47 -2.32 12.56
CA GLY A 43 -14.53 -3.29 12.29
C GLY A 43 -14.09 -4.48 11.42
N LEU A 44 -12.90 -4.44 10.82
CA LEU A 44 -12.44 -5.47 9.88
C LEU A 44 -11.67 -6.58 10.61
N PRO A 45 -11.82 -7.86 10.18
CA PRO A 45 -11.07 -8.99 10.74
C PRO A 45 -9.60 -8.93 10.30
N LEU A 46 -8.73 -9.59 11.07
CA LEU A 46 -7.30 -9.72 10.73
C LEU A 46 -7.04 -10.61 9.51
N LYS A 47 -7.81 -11.70 9.39
CA LYS A 47 -7.69 -12.68 8.30
C LYS A 47 -9.06 -13.04 7.76
N ARG A 48 -9.09 -13.53 6.53
CA ARG A 48 -10.28 -14.08 5.87
C ARG A 48 -10.07 -15.56 5.57
N ASP A 49 -11.14 -16.31 5.47
CA ASP A 49 -11.15 -17.68 4.98
C ASP A 49 -11.08 -17.73 3.44
N GLN A 50 -10.91 -18.93 2.88
CA GLN A 50 -10.77 -19.12 1.45
C GLN A 50 -12.00 -18.62 0.64
N LEU A 51 -13.19 -18.70 1.18
CA LEU A 51 -14.41 -18.26 0.52
C LEU A 51 -14.58 -16.75 0.50
N SER A 52 -13.90 -16.05 1.39
CA SER A 52 -13.99 -14.60 1.56
C SER A 52 -12.65 -13.86 1.40
N ILE A 53 -11.63 -14.52 0.85
CA ILE A 53 -10.26 -13.96 0.68
C ILE A 53 -10.23 -12.66 -0.10
N THR A 54 -11.18 -12.42 -0.99
CA THR A 54 -11.29 -11.19 -1.78
C THR A 54 -11.97 -10.03 -1.04
N ARG A 55 -12.40 -10.24 0.20
CA ARG A 55 -12.97 -9.18 1.03
C ARG A 55 -11.85 -8.49 1.81
N PRO A 56 -11.97 -7.17 2.07
CA PRO A 56 -10.93 -6.44 2.79
C PRO A 56 -10.74 -6.97 4.21
N THR A 57 -9.50 -6.84 4.67
CA THR A 57 -9.05 -7.15 6.03
C THR A 57 -8.63 -5.86 6.73
N ARG A 58 -8.37 -5.94 8.04
CA ARG A 58 -7.75 -4.84 8.80
C ARG A 58 -6.44 -4.39 8.16
N GLY A 59 -5.62 -5.34 7.70
CA GLY A 59 -4.37 -5.03 7.01
C GLY A 59 -4.58 -4.27 5.71
N ALA A 60 -5.60 -4.60 4.93
CA ALA A 60 -5.93 -3.88 3.70
C ALA A 60 -6.28 -2.41 3.96
N ALA A 61 -7.08 -2.12 4.99
CA ALA A 61 -7.40 -0.75 5.37
C ALA A 61 -6.17 0.02 5.84
N LEU A 62 -5.36 -0.54 6.74
CA LEU A 62 -4.14 0.11 7.23
C LEU A 62 -3.08 0.28 6.14
N ALA A 63 -2.94 -0.68 5.21
CA ALA A 63 -2.03 -0.55 4.08
C ALA A 63 -2.47 0.56 3.11
N THR A 64 -3.77 0.71 2.86
CA THR A 64 -4.31 1.81 2.06
C THR A 64 -3.99 3.17 2.71
N ARG A 65 -4.15 3.27 4.03
CA ARG A 65 -3.73 4.45 4.80
C ARG A 65 -2.23 4.74 4.65
N ALA A 66 -1.39 3.71 4.83
CA ALA A 66 0.05 3.85 4.71
C ALA A 66 0.47 4.32 3.32
N LEU A 67 -0.13 3.77 2.27
CA LEU A 67 0.12 4.14 0.87
C LEU A 67 -0.28 5.59 0.60
N ALA A 68 -1.46 6.02 1.04
CA ALA A 68 -1.92 7.40 0.88
C ALA A 68 -0.97 8.40 1.56
N MET A 69 -0.53 8.10 2.79
CA MET A 69 0.44 8.94 3.52
C MET A 69 1.83 8.94 2.87
N LEU A 70 2.28 7.81 2.32
CA LEU A 70 3.55 7.73 1.60
C LEU A 70 3.55 8.60 0.34
N TYR A 71 2.48 8.55 -0.44
CA TYR A 71 2.33 9.44 -1.60
C TYR A 71 2.27 10.92 -1.19
N ALA A 72 1.59 11.24 -0.08
CA ALA A 72 1.52 12.61 0.43
C ALA A 72 2.88 13.15 0.92
N ALA A 73 3.77 12.27 1.35
CA ALA A 73 5.15 12.62 1.73
C ALA A 73 6.09 12.78 0.52
N SER A 74 5.72 12.22 -0.64
CA SER A 74 6.57 12.25 -1.84
C SER A 74 6.82 13.67 -2.35
N PRO A 75 7.97 13.93 -3.00
CA PRO A 75 8.32 15.27 -3.52
C PRO A 75 7.29 15.86 -4.48
N LEU A 76 6.52 15.01 -5.17
CA LEU A 76 5.46 15.47 -6.07
C LEU A 76 4.32 16.17 -5.35
N MET A 77 4.02 15.76 -4.08
CA MET A 77 2.88 16.26 -3.31
C MET A 77 3.29 17.08 -2.08
N ASN A 78 4.56 17.03 -1.70
CA ASN A 78 5.07 17.65 -0.48
C ASN A 78 6.09 18.73 -0.81
N GLY A 79 5.66 19.98 -0.79
CA GLY A 79 6.50 21.12 -1.10
C GLY A 79 6.73 21.34 -2.60
N ASN A 80 5.83 20.84 -3.44
CA ASN A 80 5.91 21.07 -4.88
C ASN A 80 5.40 22.47 -5.24
N ASP A 81 6.28 23.31 -5.79
CA ASP A 81 5.99 24.65 -6.29
C ASP A 81 6.25 24.81 -7.80
N ASP A 82 6.31 23.71 -8.54
CA ASP A 82 6.43 23.72 -9.99
C ASP A 82 5.23 24.40 -10.66
N ALA A 83 5.41 24.86 -11.89
CA ALA A 83 4.36 25.53 -12.67
C ALA A 83 3.05 24.72 -12.75
N TYR A 84 3.16 23.39 -12.81
CA TYR A 84 2.02 22.49 -12.75
C TYR A 84 1.28 22.58 -11.40
N ALA A 85 2.01 22.53 -10.29
CA ALA A 85 1.44 22.61 -8.96
C ALA A 85 0.78 23.98 -8.67
N GLN A 86 1.39 25.06 -9.21
CA GLN A 86 0.84 26.41 -9.10
C GLN A 86 -0.51 26.58 -9.82
N GLN A 87 -0.72 25.85 -10.93
CA GLN A 87 -1.98 25.87 -11.68
C GLN A 87 -3.09 25.05 -11.01
N MET A 88 -2.76 24.20 -10.04
CA MET A 88 -3.75 23.42 -9.30
C MET A 88 -4.41 24.31 -8.22
N THR A 89 -5.34 25.13 -8.67
CA THR A 89 -6.10 26.04 -7.81
C THR A 89 -7.60 25.88 -8.02
N ASN A 90 -8.38 26.23 -7.02
CA ASN A 90 -9.82 26.43 -7.14
C ASN A 90 -10.13 27.81 -7.77
N ARG A 91 -11.39 28.07 -8.12
CA ARG A 91 -11.83 29.35 -8.67
C ARG A 91 -11.60 30.53 -7.72
N ASP A 92 -11.63 30.29 -6.41
CA ASP A 92 -11.33 31.25 -5.33
C ASP A 92 -9.84 31.52 -5.13
N GLY A 93 -8.95 30.86 -5.91
CA GLY A 93 -7.50 30.98 -5.79
C GLY A 93 -6.87 30.07 -4.73
N LYS A 94 -7.65 29.25 -4.00
CA LYS A 94 -7.10 28.29 -3.03
C LYS A 94 -6.23 27.27 -3.75
N ARG A 95 -4.94 27.19 -3.38
CA ARG A 95 -4.01 26.17 -3.89
C ARG A 95 -4.39 24.80 -3.35
N LEU A 96 -4.33 23.78 -4.22
CA LEU A 96 -4.69 22.40 -3.91
C LEU A 96 -3.51 21.55 -3.48
N LEU A 97 -2.29 21.95 -3.83
CA LEU A 97 -1.05 21.36 -3.35
C LEU A 97 -0.31 22.34 -2.43
N ASN A 98 0.20 21.85 -1.31
CA ASN A 98 0.98 22.66 -0.39
C ASN A 98 2.37 22.95 -0.98
N PRO A 99 2.76 24.22 -1.20
CA PRO A 99 4.07 24.58 -1.73
C PRO A 99 5.21 24.45 -0.70
N VAL A 100 4.87 24.29 0.58
CA VAL A 100 5.84 24.21 1.67
C VAL A 100 6.13 22.75 2.01
N TYR A 101 7.40 22.36 1.97
CA TYR A 101 7.83 21.02 2.36
C TYR A 101 7.62 20.78 3.87
N ASP A 102 6.96 19.66 4.19
CA ASP A 102 6.73 19.21 5.56
C ASP A 102 7.37 17.84 5.79
N ASN A 103 8.49 17.83 6.52
CA ASN A 103 9.21 16.60 6.87
C ASN A 103 8.39 15.65 7.76
N SER A 104 7.39 16.15 8.50
CA SER A 104 6.55 15.33 9.37
C SER A 104 5.71 14.32 8.60
N LYS A 105 5.43 14.56 7.31
CA LYS A 105 4.71 13.62 6.43
C LYS A 105 5.43 12.29 6.28
N TRP A 106 6.76 12.29 6.19
CA TRP A 106 7.56 11.05 6.17
C TRP A 106 7.45 10.26 7.48
N ALA A 107 7.50 10.97 8.61
CA ALA A 107 7.31 10.32 9.92
C ALA A 107 5.92 9.69 10.06
N LYS A 108 4.87 10.39 9.59
CA LYS A 108 3.49 9.87 9.57
C LYS A 108 3.37 8.65 8.66
N ALA A 109 3.98 8.68 7.46
CA ALA A 109 3.99 7.55 6.54
C ALA A 109 4.70 6.33 7.15
N ALA A 110 5.88 6.54 7.76
CA ALA A 110 6.63 5.48 8.44
C ALA A 110 5.84 4.87 9.60
N ALA A 111 5.18 5.69 10.42
CA ALA A 111 4.31 5.23 11.49
C ALA A 111 3.14 4.40 10.96
N ALA A 112 2.49 4.84 9.87
CA ALA A 112 1.40 4.10 9.25
C ALA A 112 1.86 2.74 8.68
N CYS A 113 3.06 2.66 8.09
CA CYS A 113 3.65 1.38 7.68
C CYS A 113 3.92 0.47 8.88
N LYS A 114 4.42 1.04 9.98
CA LYS A 114 4.67 0.29 11.21
C LYS A 114 3.40 -0.27 11.84
N ASP A 115 2.26 0.41 11.71
CA ASP A 115 0.95 -0.09 12.15
C ASP A 115 0.56 -1.38 11.40
N VAL A 116 0.85 -1.47 10.08
CA VAL A 116 0.63 -2.70 9.30
C VAL A 116 1.55 -3.82 9.77
N MET A 117 2.84 -3.54 9.95
CA MET A 117 3.82 -4.51 10.45
C MET A 117 3.46 -4.99 11.86
N GLY A 118 2.95 -4.10 12.70
CA GLY A 118 2.52 -4.38 14.08
C GLY A 118 1.33 -5.33 14.20
N LEU A 119 0.60 -5.60 13.10
CA LEU A 119 -0.45 -6.63 13.10
C LEU A 119 0.11 -8.04 13.30
N GLY A 120 1.39 -8.29 12.98
CA GLY A 120 2.08 -9.57 13.17
C GLY A 120 1.55 -10.72 12.31
N VAL A 121 0.79 -10.41 11.25
CA VAL A 121 0.18 -11.42 10.35
C VAL A 121 0.87 -11.51 9.01
N TYR A 122 1.72 -10.54 8.69
CA TYR A 122 2.46 -10.46 7.42
C TYR A 122 3.95 -10.59 7.67
N HIS A 123 4.64 -11.31 6.81
CA HIS A 123 6.09 -11.43 6.83
C HIS A 123 6.60 -11.75 5.42
N ILE A 124 7.88 -11.54 5.18
CA ILE A 124 8.51 -11.88 3.91
C ILE A 124 8.55 -13.40 3.78
N TYR A 125 8.09 -13.91 2.63
CA TYR A 125 8.14 -15.32 2.31
C TYR A 125 9.59 -15.75 2.06
N THR A 126 10.00 -16.86 2.65
CA THR A 126 11.33 -17.46 2.43
C THR A 126 11.18 -18.93 2.14
N ALA A 127 11.85 -19.40 1.09
CA ALA A 127 12.03 -20.82 0.79
C ALA A 127 13.37 -21.29 1.37
N ASP A 128 13.38 -22.48 1.98
CA ASP A 128 14.60 -23.07 2.50
C ASP A 128 15.58 -23.43 1.38
N PHE A 129 16.84 -23.15 1.58
CA PHE A 129 17.89 -23.37 0.58
C PHE A 129 17.98 -24.80 0.04
N ARG A 130 17.52 -25.81 0.80
CA ARG A 130 17.75 -27.23 0.48
C ARG A 130 16.48 -28.03 0.19
N SER A 131 15.30 -27.51 0.38
CA SER A 131 14.10 -28.35 0.36
C SER A 131 13.44 -28.51 -1.01
N THR A 132 13.76 -27.67 -1.97
CA THR A 132 12.97 -27.55 -3.20
C THR A 132 13.74 -27.72 -4.51
N HIS A 133 15.07 -27.85 -4.48
CA HIS A 133 15.83 -27.87 -5.73
C HIS A 133 16.09 -29.27 -6.28
N SER A 134 15.29 -29.61 -7.28
CA SER A 134 15.66 -30.60 -8.29
C SER A 134 16.52 -30.03 -9.44
N ILE A 135 16.64 -28.70 -9.51
CA ILE A 135 17.33 -27.99 -10.62
C ILE A 135 18.33 -27.00 -10.03
N ALA A 136 19.60 -27.15 -10.42
CA ALA A 136 20.64 -26.21 -10.06
C ALA A 136 20.31 -24.78 -10.59
N PHE A 137 20.65 -23.75 -9.81
CA PHE A 137 20.56 -22.39 -10.29
C PHE A 137 21.32 -22.20 -11.61
N PRO A 138 20.75 -21.52 -12.59
CA PRO A 138 21.56 -20.98 -13.67
C PRO A 138 22.65 -20.08 -13.09
N ALA A 139 23.88 -20.22 -13.56
CA ALA A 139 25.03 -19.46 -13.06
C ALA A 139 24.81 -17.93 -13.09
N THR A 140 23.93 -17.48 -13.98
CA THR A 140 23.57 -16.05 -14.15
C THR A 140 22.66 -15.51 -13.06
N ILE A 141 22.03 -16.36 -12.24
CA ILE A 141 21.10 -15.97 -11.18
C ILE A 141 21.51 -16.48 -9.80
N ALA A 142 22.65 -17.18 -9.71
CA ALA A 142 23.22 -17.51 -8.42
C ALA A 142 23.59 -16.21 -7.68
N PRO A 143 23.17 -16.02 -6.41
CA PRO A 143 23.52 -14.85 -5.67
C PRO A 143 25.04 -14.69 -5.58
N PRO A 144 25.60 -13.50 -5.85
CA PRO A 144 27.03 -13.27 -5.67
C PRO A 144 27.41 -13.42 -4.20
N ILE A 145 28.59 -13.97 -3.95
CA ILE A 145 29.11 -14.05 -2.58
C ILE A 145 29.40 -12.62 -2.10
N HIS A 146 28.77 -12.24 -1.00
CA HIS A 146 28.97 -10.96 -0.33
C HIS A 146 29.39 -11.19 1.12
N PRO A 147 30.51 -10.59 1.61
CA PRO A 147 31.05 -10.88 2.92
C PRO A 147 30.10 -10.54 4.08
N GLU A 148 29.19 -9.61 3.88
CA GLU A 148 28.26 -9.15 4.91
C GLU A 148 26.99 -10.00 5.00
N TYR A 149 26.47 -10.50 3.87
CA TYR A 149 25.13 -11.12 3.80
C TYR A 149 25.15 -12.62 3.50
N SER A 150 26.17 -13.13 2.81
CA SER A 150 26.18 -14.52 2.34
C SER A 150 26.37 -15.54 3.46
N TYR A 151 26.88 -15.13 4.60
CA TYR A 151 27.23 -16.00 5.74
C TYR A 151 26.35 -15.79 6.98
N LYS A 152 25.30 -15.00 6.83
CA LYS A 152 24.31 -14.78 7.89
C LYS A 152 22.97 -15.35 7.48
N ASN A 153 22.19 -15.76 8.48
CA ASN A 153 20.82 -16.21 8.26
C ASN A 153 19.90 -15.01 8.00
N PHE A 154 18.78 -15.26 7.32
CA PHE A 154 17.71 -14.28 7.17
C PHE A 154 17.17 -13.86 8.56
N PRO A 155 16.91 -12.58 8.82
CA PRO A 155 16.84 -11.47 7.86
C PRO A 155 18.17 -10.71 7.62
N GLU A 156 19.24 -10.98 8.34
CA GLU A 156 20.51 -10.26 8.22
C GLU A 156 21.33 -10.71 6.98
N GLY A 157 20.99 -11.85 6.42
CA GLY A 157 21.61 -12.40 5.24
C GLY A 157 20.73 -13.47 4.59
N TRP A 158 21.32 -14.31 3.73
CA TRP A 158 20.56 -15.27 2.94
C TRP A 158 21.12 -16.71 3.02
N GLN A 159 22.01 -17.00 3.97
CA GLN A 159 22.68 -18.31 4.08
C GLN A 159 21.72 -19.49 4.19
N ASN A 160 20.61 -19.33 4.89
CA ASN A 160 19.64 -20.40 5.18
C ASN A 160 18.43 -20.40 4.26
N ILE A 161 18.34 -19.46 3.31
CA ILE A 161 17.23 -19.36 2.38
C ILE A 161 17.70 -19.46 0.92
N ASP A 162 16.77 -19.76 0.04
CA ASP A 162 16.93 -19.63 -1.39
C ASP A 162 16.29 -18.33 -1.87
N PRO A 163 17.05 -17.26 -2.15
CA PRO A 163 16.48 -15.96 -2.53
C PRO A 163 15.70 -16.02 -3.85
N PHE A 164 16.15 -16.86 -4.79
CA PHE A 164 15.48 -17.01 -6.07
C PHE A 164 14.14 -17.72 -5.95
N GLU A 165 14.09 -18.86 -5.27
CA GLU A 165 12.83 -19.58 -5.04
C GLU A 165 11.91 -18.80 -4.12
N SER A 166 12.42 -18.09 -3.12
CA SER A 166 11.63 -17.22 -2.27
C SER A 166 10.84 -16.18 -3.09
N TYR A 167 11.50 -15.55 -4.05
CA TYR A 167 10.85 -14.59 -4.93
C TYR A 167 9.95 -15.27 -5.98
N ARG A 168 10.48 -16.25 -6.71
CA ARG A 168 9.79 -16.92 -7.82
C ARG A 168 8.48 -17.59 -7.41
N SER A 169 8.48 -18.24 -6.25
CA SER A 169 7.34 -19.00 -5.74
C SER A 169 6.07 -18.15 -5.52
N LEU A 170 6.25 -16.86 -5.26
CA LEU A 170 5.13 -15.91 -5.07
C LEU A 170 4.38 -15.63 -6.38
N PHE A 171 5.04 -15.80 -7.55
CA PHE A 171 4.49 -15.39 -8.84
C PHE A 171 4.19 -16.56 -9.79
N ASN A 172 4.72 -17.74 -9.54
CA ASN A 172 4.56 -18.92 -10.42
C ASN A 172 3.41 -19.86 -10.01
N GLY A 173 2.67 -19.51 -8.97
CA GLY A 173 1.55 -20.29 -8.46
C GLY A 173 1.92 -21.42 -7.49
N GLN A 174 3.19 -21.55 -7.07
CA GLN A 174 3.60 -22.49 -6.04
C GLN A 174 3.05 -22.11 -4.66
N VAL A 175 3.04 -20.82 -4.36
CA VAL A 175 2.44 -20.29 -3.13
C VAL A 175 1.03 -19.80 -3.47
N THR A 176 0.03 -20.40 -2.83
CA THR A 176 -1.37 -19.98 -3.04
C THR A 176 -1.63 -18.63 -2.38
N ALA A 177 -2.71 -17.94 -2.77
CA ALA A 177 -3.09 -16.68 -2.14
C ALA A 177 -3.38 -16.82 -0.64
N MET A 178 -3.82 -18.00 -0.20
CA MET A 178 -4.05 -18.28 1.23
C MET A 178 -2.75 -18.49 2.02
N ASP A 179 -1.74 -19.06 1.36
CA ASP A 179 -0.47 -19.42 1.99
C ASP A 179 0.59 -18.32 1.82
N ASN A 180 0.29 -17.28 1.04
CA ASN A 180 1.20 -16.17 0.80
C ASN A 180 1.22 -15.19 1.99
N PRO A 181 2.28 -15.19 2.81
CA PRO A 181 2.36 -14.33 3.99
C PRO A 181 2.61 -12.84 3.66
N GLU A 182 2.97 -12.54 2.41
CA GLU A 182 3.17 -11.15 1.95
C GLU A 182 1.88 -10.52 1.42
N LEU A 183 0.86 -11.34 1.13
CA LEU A 183 -0.36 -10.88 0.50
C LEU A 183 -1.28 -10.18 1.50
N ILE A 184 -1.37 -8.86 1.40
CA ILE A 184 -2.25 -8.05 2.24
C ILE A 184 -3.69 -8.06 1.72
N PHE A 185 -3.85 -8.00 0.39
CA PHE A 185 -5.15 -7.99 -0.27
C PHE A 185 -5.03 -8.53 -1.70
N THR A 186 -6.01 -9.30 -2.13
CA THR A 186 -6.11 -9.78 -3.51
C THR A 186 -7.50 -9.53 -4.07
N ARG A 187 -7.56 -9.21 -5.35
CA ARG A 187 -8.80 -9.16 -6.10
C ARG A 187 -9.11 -10.56 -6.60
N GLY A 188 -10.35 -10.98 -6.45
CA GLY A 188 -10.83 -12.24 -6.98
C GLY A 188 -10.77 -12.33 -8.50
N LYS A 189 -11.04 -13.53 -9.00
CA LYS A 189 -11.11 -13.85 -10.43
C LYS A 189 -12.01 -12.86 -11.16
N ASN A 190 -11.56 -12.32 -12.27
CA ASN A 190 -12.40 -11.51 -13.13
C ASN A 190 -13.44 -12.36 -13.90
N ILE A 191 -14.40 -11.70 -14.54
CA ILE A 191 -15.48 -12.35 -15.30
C ILE A 191 -14.94 -13.19 -16.48
N SER A 192 -13.79 -12.80 -17.05
CA SER A 192 -13.14 -13.51 -18.17
C SER A 192 -12.42 -14.80 -17.76
N GLY A 193 -12.33 -15.08 -16.48
CA GLY A 193 -11.70 -16.30 -15.98
C GLY A 193 -10.19 -16.30 -15.95
N GLU A 194 -9.55 -15.19 -16.29
CA GLU A 194 -8.11 -15.03 -16.17
C GLU A 194 -7.70 -14.94 -14.69
N ARG A 195 -6.69 -15.72 -14.33
CA ARG A 195 -6.05 -15.61 -13.02
C ARG A 195 -5.03 -14.47 -13.08
N ILE A 196 -5.21 -13.51 -12.20
CA ILE A 196 -4.21 -12.49 -11.95
C ILE A 196 -3.30 -13.01 -10.84
#